data_accf79713ebbd4822a7d89161e8f6738
#
_entry.id   accf79713ebbd4822a7d89161e8f6738
#
_cell.length_a   1.000
_cell.length_b   1.000
_cell.length_c   1.000
_cell.angle_alpha   90.00
_cell.angle_beta   90.00
_cell.angle_gamma   90.00
#
_symmetry.space_group_name_H-M   'P 1'
#
loop_
_entity.id
_entity.type
_entity.pdbx_description
1 polymer ?
#
loop_
_entity_poly.entity_id
_entity_poly.type
_entity_poly.pdbx_seq_one_letter_code
_entity_poly.pdbx_strand_id
1 'polypeptide(L)'
;MPLTPHIEKHFTAGDFVRDVVIGMSDGLTVPFALAAGLSGAVSSTRLIVVGGMAEIAAGSIAMGLGGYLAARGDAEHYAHEKLREEREIVEIPEAEKAEVAELFEKYGLNEFEAKPVVEALSKRPKEWVDFMMRFELGLEEPEPKRAVTSATTIAFSYVAGGFIPLSPYIVLSNAWHGLLWSAGVTLVALGGFGYMKARFTGTASLRAASHTMVIGALAAGAAFVIAKMIA
;
A
#
# COMPACT_ATOMS: atom_id res chain seq x y z
N MET A 1 -13.04 -42.45 -5.59
CA MET A 1 -12.33 -41.86 -4.44
C MET A 1 -12.90 -40.48 -4.28
N PRO A 2 -13.39 -40.07 -3.12
CA PRO A 2 -13.76 -38.66 -2.90
C PRO A 2 -12.48 -37.81 -2.94
N LEU A 3 -12.39 -36.94 -3.94
CA LEU A 3 -11.35 -35.92 -3.99
C LEU A 3 -11.59 -34.98 -2.79
N THR A 4 -10.74 -35.06 -1.80
CA THR A 4 -10.71 -34.02 -0.76
C THR A 4 -10.48 -32.68 -1.47
N PRO A 5 -11.34 -31.68 -1.29
CA PRO A 5 -11.13 -30.40 -1.93
C PRO A 5 -9.78 -29.85 -1.47
N HIS A 6 -8.90 -29.55 -2.43
CA HIS A 6 -7.64 -28.87 -2.16
C HIS A 6 -7.96 -27.43 -1.72
N ILE A 7 -7.95 -27.20 -0.41
CA ILE A 7 -8.20 -25.86 0.15
C ILE A 7 -6.84 -25.15 0.19
N GLU A 8 -6.56 -24.39 -0.83
CA GLU A 8 -5.44 -23.46 -0.79
C GLU A 8 -5.79 -22.29 0.13
N LYS A 9 -4.95 -22.07 1.14
CA LYS A 9 -5.04 -20.88 1.98
C LYS A 9 -4.34 -19.73 1.25
N HIS A 10 -5.10 -19.03 0.42
CA HIS A 10 -4.61 -17.78 -0.15
C HIS A 10 -4.54 -16.70 0.96
N PHE A 11 -3.50 -15.88 0.90
CA PHE A 11 -3.33 -14.77 1.82
C PHE A 11 -4.32 -13.66 1.45
N THR A 12 -5.49 -13.66 2.09
CA THR A 12 -6.59 -12.73 1.82
C THR A 12 -6.40 -11.33 2.44
N ALA A 13 -5.35 -11.13 3.21
CA ALA A 13 -5.07 -9.85 3.89
C ALA A 13 -4.14 -8.93 3.06
N GLY A 14 -4.00 -9.14 1.74
CA GLY A 14 -3.05 -8.41 0.90
C GLY A 14 -3.19 -6.89 0.98
N ASP A 15 -4.40 -6.38 0.89
CA ASP A 15 -4.67 -4.95 0.92
C ASP A 15 -4.44 -4.32 2.29
N PHE A 16 -4.91 -4.97 3.36
CA PHE A 16 -4.68 -4.51 4.72
C PHE A 16 -3.18 -4.44 5.03
N VAL A 17 -2.43 -5.49 4.68
CA VAL A 17 -0.97 -5.51 4.88
C VAL A 17 -0.28 -4.45 4.04
N ARG A 18 -0.73 -4.23 2.81
CA ARG A 18 -0.23 -3.13 1.96
C ARG A 18 -0.40 -1.78 2.64
N ASP A 19 -1.59 -1.51 3.19
CA ASP A 19 -1.90 -0.24 3.86
C ASP A 19 -1.07 -0.06 5.14
N VAL A 20 -0.91 -1.11 5.94
CA VAL A 20 0.00 -1.10 7.11
C VAL A 20 1.44 -0.81 6.67
N VAL A 21 1.89 -1.44 5.58
CA VAL A 21 3.25 -1.23 5.05
C VAL A 21 3.45 0.21 4.61
N ILE A 22 2.48 0.82 3.91
CA ILE A 22 2.54 2.21 3.46
C ILE A 22 2.62 3.13 4.68
N GLY A 23 1.63 3.07 5.59
CA GLY A 23 1.57 3.96 6.74
C GLY A 23 2.76 3.82 7.69
N MET A 24 3.18 2.58 7.98
CA MET A 24 4.32 2.32 8.89
C MET A 24 5.67 2.74 8.29
N SER A 25 5.88 2.51 6.98
CA SER A 25 7.12 2.93 6.31
C SER A 25 7.33 4.43 6.39
N ASP A 26 6.31 5.19 6.07
CA ASP A 26 6.38 6.65 6.08
C ASP A 26 6.37 7.19 7.51
N GLY A 27 5.54 6.64 8.39
CA GLY A 27 5.51 7.00 9.81
C GLY A 27 6.85 6.79 10.52
N LEU A 28 7.59 5.72 10.20
CA LEU A 28 8.94 5.53 10.75
C LEU A 28 9.98 6.47 10.14
N THR A 29 9.85 6.82 8.86
CA THR A 29 10.90 7.52 8.11
C THR A 29 10.76 9.03 8.17
N VAL A 30 9.55 9.57 7.95
CA VAL A 30 9.34 11.02 7.82
C VAL A 30 9.51 11.75 9.17
N PRO A 31 8.85 11.32 10.27
CA PRO A 31 9.08 11.92 11.59
C PRO A 31 10.53 11.76 12.07
N PHE A 32 11.20 10.64 11.72
CA PHE A 32 12.63 10.45 12.02
C PHE A 32 13.50 11.47 11.30
N ALA A 33 13.29 11.65 10.01
CA ALA A 33 14.04 12.63 9.22
C ALA A 33 13.81 14.07 9.72
N LEU A 34 12.54 14.41 10.03
CA LEU A 34 12.22 15.73 10.60
C LEU A 34 12.90 15.95 11.95
N ALA A 35 12.79 15.00 12.87
CA ALA A 35 13.41 15.12 14.21
C ALA A 35 14.93 15.21 14.12
N ALA A 36 15.56 14.44 13.23
CA ALA A 36 16.99 14.53 12.96
C ALA A 36 17.37 15.90 12.37
N GLY A 37 16.61 16.38 11.38
CA GLY A 37 16.80 17.71 10.80
C GLY A 37 16.69 18.82 11.85
N LEU A 38 15.62 18.83 12.63
CA LEU A 38 15.46 19.81 13.71
C LEU A 38 16.60 19.74 14.74
N SER A 39 17.08 18.54 15.06
CA SER A 39 18.24 18.37 15.96
C SER A 39 19.56 18.97 15.40
N GLY A 40 19.66 19.12 14.09
CA GLY A 40 20.76 19.82 13.42
C GLY A 40 20.70 21.34 13.57
N ALA A 41 19.49 21.90 13.72
CA ALA A 41 19.24 23.33 13.74
C ALA A 41 18.96 23.91 15.15
N VAL A 42 18.35 23.11 16.06
CA VAL A 42 17.90 23.57 17.37
C VAL A 42 18.32 22.62 18.49
N SER A 43 18.61 23.19 19.68
CA SER A 43 18.93 22.40 20.88
C SER A 43 17.72 22.08 21.79
N SER A 44 16.53 22.61 21.46
CA SER A 44 15.31 22.44 22.27
C SER A 44 14.56 21.16 21.88
N THR A 45 14.56 20.16 22.76
CA THR A 45 13.78 18.96 22.59
C THR A 45 12.27 19.25 22.48
N ARG A 46 11.79 20.27 23.20
CA ARG A 46 10.39 20.72 23.14
C ARG A 46 9.98 21.14 21.72
N LEU A 47 10.83 21.88 21.01
CA LEU A 47 10.57 22.30 19.62
C LEU A 47 10.55 21.08 18.68
N ILE A 48 11.46 20.14 18.90
CA ILE A 48 11.51 18.89 18.11
C ILE A 48 10.25 18.06 18.35
N VAL A 49 9.79 17.93 19.60
CA VAL A 49 8.56 17.20 19.93
C VAL A 49 7.32 17.89 19.32
N VAL A 50 7.21 19.22 19.45
CA VAL A 50 6.07 19.96 18.86
C VAL A 50 6.06 19.82 17.34
N GLY A 51 7.21 19.98 16.69
CA GLY A 51 7.32 19.82 15.23
C GLY A 51 7.01 18.39 14.80
N GLY A 52 7.55 17.39 15.51
CA GLY A 52 7.27 15.98 15.23
C GLY A 52 5.80 15.59 15.45
N MET A 53 5.16 16.09 16.50
CA MET A 53 3.72 15.86 16.73
C MET A 53 2.85 16.52 15.65
N ALA A 54 3.19 17.74 15.24
CA ALA A 54 2.49 18.43 14.16
C ALA A 54 2.66 17.67 12.83
N GLU A 55 3.85 17.16 12.57
CA GLU A 55 4.13 16.33 11.39
C GLU A 55 3.34 15.03 11.42
N ILE A 56 3.36 14.28 12.54
CA ILE A 56 2.60 13.03 12.68
C ILE A 56 1.09 13.28 12.43
N ALA A 57 0.55 14.36 12.96
CA ALA A 57 -0.85 14.71 12.74
C ALA A 57 -1.14 15.04 11.28
N ALA A 58 -0.34 15.91 10.66
CA ALA A 58 -0.53 16.29 9.26
C ALA A 58 -0.26 15.12 8.30
N GLY A 59 0.83 14.38 8.52
CA GLY A 59 1.23 13.23 7.71
C GLY A 59 0.21 12.09 7.75
N SER A 60 -0.29 11.75 8.94
CA SER A 60 -1.31 10.70 9.07
C SER A 60 -2.62 11.06 8.36
N ILE A 61 -3.05 12.32 8.43
CA ILE A 61 -4.24 12.80 7.71
C ILE A 61 -3.99 12.79 6.20
N ALA A 62 -2.86 13.31 5.74
CA ALA A 62 -2.52 13.38 4.32
C ALA A 62 -2.40 11.98 3.69
N MET A 63 -1.70 11.07 4.37
CA MET A 63 -1.53 9.68 3.90
C MET A 63 -2.85 8.90 3.95
N GLY A 64 -3.64 9.07 5.02
CA GLY A 64 -4.97 8.47 5.11
C GLY A 64 -5.91 8.97 4.02
N LEU A 65 -5.90 10.29 3.73
CA LEU A 65 -6.67 10.86 2.62
C LEU A 65 -6.21 10.30 1.26
N GLY A 66 -4.90 10.16 1.06
CA GLY A 66 -4.35 9.54 -0.15
C GLY A 66 -4.86 8.12 -0.35
N GLY A 67 -4.84 7.30 0.71
CA GLY A 67 -5.39 5.94 0.68
C GLY A 67 -6.89 5.90 0.42
N TYR A 68 -7.64 6.84 1.01
CA TYR A 68 -9.08 6.99 0.74
C TYR A 68 -9.36 7.27 -0.74
N LEU A 69 -8.68 8.29 -1.29
CA LEU A 69 -8.90 8.73 -2.67
C LEU A 69 -8.47 7.66 -3.68
N ALA A 70 -7.38 6.97 -3.43
CA ALA A 70 -6.94 5.86 -4.29
C ALA A 70 -7.98 4.74 -4.34
N ALA A 71 -8.39 4.21 -3.18
CA ALA A 71 -9.36 3.13 -3.13
C ALA A 71 -10.76 3.55 -3.64
N ARG A 72 -11.12 4.81 -3.48
CA ARG A 72 -12.36 5.35 -4.05
C ARG A 72 -12.27 5.50 -5.57
N GLY A 73 -11.13 5.95 -6.08
CA GLY A 73 -10.88 6.03 -7.53
C GLY A 73 -10.96 4.66 -8.20
N ASP A 74 -10.38 3.63 -7.57
CA ASP A 74 -10.47 2.25 -8.06
C ASP A 74 -11.93 1.76 -8.13
N ALA A 75 -12.73 2.08 -7.10
CA ALA A 75 -14.15 1.71 -7.06
C ALA A 75 -14.99 2.47 -8.11
N GLU A 76 -14.72 3.76 -8.31
CA GLU A 76 -15.38 4.57 -9.33
C GLU A 76 -15.00 4.11 -10.74
N HIS A 77 -13.73 3.77 -10.96
CA HIS A 77 -13.26 3.19 -12.22
C HIS A 77 -13.94 1.85 -12.51
N TYR A 78 -13.93 0.92 -11.55
CA TYR A 78 -14.64 -0.36 -11.67
C TYR A 78 -16.10 -0.18 -12.05
N ALA A 79 -16.82 0.71 -11.36
CA ALA A 79 -18.24 0.95 -11.63
C ALA A 79 -18.46 1.54 -13.03
N HIS A 80 -17.59 2.43 -13.48
CA HIS A 80 -17.66 3.02 -14.82
C HIS A 80 -17.43 1.97 -15.91
N GLU A 81 -16.38 1.16 -15.79
CA GLU A 81 -16.07 0.10 -16.76
C GLU A 81 -17.19 -0.93 -16.81
N LYS A 82 -17.71 -1.35 -15.65
CA LYS A 82 -18.83 -2.29 -15.60
C LYS A 82 -20.08 -1.80 -16.35
N LEU A 83 -20.40 -0.51 -16.18
CA LEU A 83 -21.52 0.10 -16.94
C LEU A 83 -21.23 0.19 -18.45
N ARG A 84 -19.95 0.30 -18.83
CA ARG A 84 -19.54 0.24 -20.23
C ARG A 84 -19.75 -1.15 -20.80
N GLU A 85 -19.22 -2.16 -20.14
CA GLU A 85 -19.38 -3.57 -20.54
C GLU A 85 -20.85 -4.00 -20.63
N GLU A 86 -21.69 -3.59 -19.64
CA GLU A 86 -23.13 -3.86 -19.67
C GLU A 86 -23.82 -3.26 -20.90
N ARG A 87 -23.33 -2.14 -21.44
CA ARG A 87 -23.85 -1.55 -22.68
C ARG A 87 -23.29 -2.25 -23.92
N GLU A 88 -22.00 -2.53 -23.96
CA GLU A 88 -21.29 -3.10 -25.10
C GLU A 88 -21.80 -4.51 -25.43
N ILE A 89 -22.08 -5.36 -24.43
CA ILE A 89 -22.72 -6.68 -24.66
C ILE A 89 -24.11 -6.59 -25.32
N VAL A 90 -24.79 -5.43 -25.24
CA VAL A 90 -26.10 -5.19 -25.84
C VAL A 90 -25.96 -4.50 -27.20
N GLU A 91 -25.07 -3.52 -27.33
CA GLU A 91 -24.94 -2.69 -28.52
C GLU A 91 -24.06 -3.34 -29.61
N ILE A 92 -23.00 -4.07 -29.21
CA ILE A 92 -22.02 -4.67 -30.09
C ILE A 92 -21.69 -6.13 -29.73
N PRO A 93 -22.70 -7.01 -29.52
CA PRO A 93 -22.50 -8.35 -28.94
C PRO A 93 -21.54 -9.26 -29.73
N GLU A 94 -21.42 -9.08 -31.05
CA GLU A 94 -20.49 -9.89 -31.87
C GLU A 94 -19.03 -9.45 -31.68
N ALA A 95 -18.77 -8.17 -31.41
CA ALA A 95 -17.43 -7.71 -31.04
C ALA A 95 -17.03 -8.27 -29.68
N GLU A 96 -17.91 -8.16 -28.70
CA GLU A 96 -17.69 -8.67 -27.35
C GLU A 96 -17.46 -10.20 -27.31
N LYS A 97 -18.16 -10.95 -28.15
CA LYS A 97 -17.89 -12.38 -28.32
C LYS A 97 -16.52 -12.66 -28.92
N ALA A 98 -16.08 -11.80 -29.85
CA ALA A 98 -14.76 -11.95 -30.46
C ALA A 98 -13.65 -11.68 -29.43
N GLU A 99 -13.84 -10.72 -28.53
CA GLU A 99 -12.88 -10.40 -27.45
C GLU A 99 -12.79 -11.57 -26.46
N VAL A 100 -13.91 -12.19 -26.06
CA VAL A 100 -13.88 -13.41 -25.26
C VAL A 100 -13.15 -14.55 -25.99
N ALA A 101 -13.38 -14.72 -27.30
CA ALA A 101 -12.68 -15.74 -28.09
C ALA A 101 -11.17 -15.48 -28.11
N GLU A 102 -10.75 -14.23 -28.34
CA GLU A 102 -9.34 -13.82 -28.33
C GLU A 102 -8.66 -14.09 -26.99
N LEU A 103 -9.37 -13.87 -25.87
CA LEU A 103 -8.86 -14.24 -24.55
C LEU A 103 -8.56 -15.74 -24.46
N PHE A 104 -9.49 -16.60 -24.91
CA PHE A 104 -9.26 -18.04 -24.91
C PHE A 104 -8.13 -18.47 -25.86
N GLU A 105 -7.95 -17.78 -27.00
CA GLU A 105 -6.83 -18.03 -27.91
C GLU A 105 -5.48 -17.70 -27.24
N LYS A 106 -5.40 -16.62 -26.45
CA LYS A 106 -4.19 -16.30 -25.65
C LYS A 106 -3.83 -17.41 -24.66
N TYR A 107 -4.81 -18.21 -24.22
CA TYR A 107 -4.61 -19.38 -23.38
C TYR A 107 -4.42 -20.69 -24.15
N GLY A 108 -4.34 -20.62 -25.50
CA GLY A 108 -3.99 -21.75 -26.37
C GLY A 108 -5.18 -22.55 -26.90
N LEU A 109 -6.42 -22.11 -26.71
CA LEU A 109 -7.60 -22.72 -27.33
C LEU A 109 -7.70 -22.22 -28.77
N ASN A 110 -8.06 -23.13 -29.69
CA ASN A 110 -8.41 -22.74 -31.05
C ASN A 110 -9.89 -22.28 -31.15
N GLU A 111 -10.26 -21.65 -32.26
CA GLU A 111 -11.60 -21.11 -32.48
C GLU A 111 -12.69 -22.15 -32.28
N PHE A 112 -12.47 -23.40 -32.71
CA PHE A 112 -13.44 -24.48 -32.56
C PHE A 112 -13.66 -24.89 -31.11
N GLU A 113 -12.63 -24.82 -30.30
CA GLU A 113 -12.67 -25.12 -28.85
C GLU A 113 -13.26 -23.93 -28.04
N ALA A 114 -12.97 -22.72 -28.42
CA ALA A 114 -13.46 -21.49 -27.73
C ALA A 114 -14.95 -21.23 -28.02
N LYS A 115 -15.39 -21.43 -29.26
CA LYS A 115 -16.75 -21.09 -29.71
C LYS A 115 -17.88 -21.59 -28.82
N PRO A 116 -17.96 -22.87 -28.40
CA PRO A 116 -19.04 -23.32 -27.53
C PRO A 116 -19.05 -22.66 -26.16
N VAL A 117 -17.88 -22.26 -25.66
CA VAL A 117 -17.75 -21.55 -24.38
C VAL A 117 -18.26 -20.12 -24.53
N VAL A 118 -17.83 -19.41 -25.58
CA VAL A 118 -18.28 -18.04 -25.91
C VAL A 118 -19.81 -18.02 -26.06
N GLU A 119 -20.39 -18.95 -26.83
CA GLU A 119 -21.84 -19.04 -27.02
C GLU A 119 -22.61 -19.37 -25.73
N ALA A 120 -22.01 -20.12 -24.82
CA ALA A 120 -22.62 -20.43 -23.54
C ALA A 120 -22.57 -19.23 -22.59
N LEU A 121 -21.46 -18.47 -22.60
CA LEU A 121 -21.26 -17.29 -21.79
C LEU A 121 -22.15 -16.13 -22.24
N SER A 122 -22.24 -15.88 -23.55
CA SER A 122 -23.04 -14.78 -24.13
C SER A 122 -24.54 -14.89 -23.84
N LYS A 123 -25.04 -16.07 -23.46
CA LYS A 123 -26.44 -16.28 -23.01
C LYS A 123 -26.66 -15.87 -21.54
N ARG A 124 -25.61 -15.45 -20.83
CA ARG A 124 -25.64 -15.12 -19.41
C ARG A 124 -25.02 -13.74 -19.22
N PRO A 125 -25.79 -12.66 -19.43
CA PRO A 125 -25.24 -11.30 -19.48
C PRO A 125 -24.41 -10.91 -18.25
N LYS A 126 -24.87 -11.30 -17.05
CA LYS A 126 -24.16 -10.98 -15.82
C LYS A 126 -22.79 -11.66 -15.75
N GLU A 127 -22.78 -12.97 -15.98
CA GLU A 127 -21.55 -13.77 -15.97
C GLU A 127 -20.60 -13.35 -17.10
N TRP A 128 -21.15 -12.89 -18.22
CA TRP A 128 -20.36 -12.37 -19.34
C TRP A 128 -19.67 -11.07 -18.96
N VAL A 129 -20.38 -10.09 -18.42
CA VAL A 129 -19.77 -8.85 -17.89
C VAL A 129 -18.73 -9.16 -16.80
N ASP A 130 -19.07 -10.02 -15.83
CA ASP A 130 -18.13 -10.40 -14.77
C ASP A 130 -16.86 -11.07 -15.34
N PHE A 131 -16.99 -11.83 -16.43
CA PHE A 131 -15.86 -12.43 -17.13
C PHE A 131 -14.98 -11.37 -17.81
N MET A 132 -15.59 -10.42 -18.56
CA MET A 132 -14.88 -9.33 -19.23
C MET A 132 -14.14 -8.45 -18.22
N MET A 133 -14.82 -7.99 -17.17
CA MET A 133 -14.23 -7.21 -16.10
C MET A 133 -12.97 -7.87 -15.53
N ARG A 134 -13.01 -9.18 -15.30
CA ARG A 134 -11.93 -9.89 -14.63
C ARG A 134 -10.79 -10.31 -15.56
N PHE A 135 -11.09 -10.83 -16.74
CA PHE A 135 -10.11 -11.49 -17.60
C PHE A 135 -9.63 -10.61 -18.74
N GLU A 136 -10.40 -9.66 -19.18
CA GLU A 136 -10.01 -8.68 -20.18
C GLU A 136 -9.42 -7.43 -19.52
N LEU A 137 -10.20 -6.79 -18.64
CA LEU A 137 -9.82 -5.54 -18.00
C LEU A 137 -8.94 -5.74 -16.76
N GLY A 138 -8.89 -6.96 -16.20
CA GLY A 138 -8.12 -7.25 -15.01
C GLY A 138 -8.64 -6.54 -13.74
N LEU A 139 -9.93 -6.21 -13.72
CA LEU A 139 -10.58 -5.48 -12.64
C LEU A 139 -11.36 -6.45 -11.74
N GLU A 140 -11.14 -6.35 -10.44
CA GLU A 140 -11.90 -7.07 -9.42
C GLU A 140 -12.85 -6.12 -8.70
N GLU A 141 -14.03 -6.63 -8.31
CA GLU A 141 -15.02 -5.84 -7.57
C GLU A 141 -14.44 -5.37 -6.23
N PRO A 142 -14.35 -4.04 -5.99
CA PRO A 142 -13.77 -3.52 -4.76
C PRO A 142 -14.62 -3.89 -3.54
N GLU A 143 -13.94 -4.21 -2.43
CA GLU A 143 -14.63 -4.49 -1.18
C GLU A 143 -15.44 -3.29 -0.69
N PRO A 144 -16.67 -3.52 -0.19
CA PRO A 144 -17.44 -2.47 0.47
C PRO A 144 -16.63 -1.81 1.60
N LYS A 145 -16.59 -0.48 1.65
CA LYS A 145 -15.84 0.31 2.64
C LYS A 145 -14.31 0.27 2.50
N ARG A 146 -13.75 -0.30 1.41
CA ARG A 146 -12.31 -0.35 1.18
C ARG A 146 -11.62 1.01 1.36
N ALA A 147 -12.23 2.08 0.87
CA ALA A 147 -11.70 3.44 0.99
C ALA A 147 -11.53 3.89 2.47
N VAL A 148 -12.54 3.66 3.30
CA VAL A 148 -12.47 4.03 4.73
C VAL A 148 -11.48 3.14 5.48
N THR A 149 -11.46 1.84 5.18
CA THR A 149 -10.54 0.90 5.79
C THR A 149 -9.09 1.25 5.43
N SER A 150 -8.81 1.55 4.16
CA SER A 150 -7.48 1.99 3.72
C SER A 150 -7.04 3.25 4.43
N ALA A 151 -7.89 4.29 4.42
CA ALA A 151 -7.61 5.56 5.07
C ALA A 151 -7.23 5.41 6.55
N THR A 152 -8.07 4.68 7.29
CA THR A 152 -7.86 4.49 8.74
C THR A 152 -6.65 3.62 9.02
N THR A 153 -6.43 2.54 8.27
CA THR A 153 -5.27 1.65 8.44
C THR A 153 -3.97 2.40 8.19
N ILE A 154 -3.88 3.15 7.09
CA ILE A 154 -2.70 3.96 6.75
C ILE A 154 -2.44 5.00 7.83
N ALA A 155 -3.48 5.77 8.22
CA ALA A 155 -3.35 6.85 9.20
C ALA A 155 -2.88 6.32 10.57
N PHE A 156 -3.50 5.26 11.09
CA PHE A 156 -3.10 4.69 12.38
C PHE A 156 -1.72 4.05 12.34
N SER A 157 -1.35 3.39 11.24
CA SER A 157 -0.01 2.84 11.05
C SER A 157 1.06 3.94 10.99
N TYR A 158 0.75 5.06 10.34
CA TYR A 158 1.62 6.24 10.31
C TYR A 158 1.84 6.80 11.72
N VAL A 159 0.77 7.02 12.48
CA VAL A 159 0.84 7.51 13.85
C VAL A 159 1.69 6.58 14.71
N ALA A 160 1.43 5.27 14.66
CA ALA A 160 2.19 4.28 15.43
C ALA A 160 3.69 4.30 15.07
N GLY A 161 4.00 4.37 13.78
CA GLY A 161 5.38 4.50 13.29
C GLY A 161 6.05 5.77 13.76
N GLY A 162 5.36 6.92 13.69
CA GLY A 162 5.89 8.26 13.99
C GLY A 162 6.23 8.47 15.46
N PHE A 163 5.53 7.82 16.37
CA PHE A 163 5.86 7.88 17.80
C PHE A 163 7.20 7.21 18.13
N ILE A 164 7.68 6.26 17.35
CA ILE A 164 8.93 5.54 17.62
C ILE A 164 10.13 6.50 17.58
N PRO A 165 10.41 7.23 16.47
CA PRO A 165 11.51 8.19 16.43
C PRO A 165 11.34 9.38 17.36
N LEU A 166 10.11 9.76 17.68
CA LEU A 166 9.84 10.93 18.53
C LEU A 166 9.96 10.61 20.02
N SER A 167 9.75 9.37 20.43
CA SER A 167 9.73 8.95 21.84
C SER A 167 10.98 9.32 22.64
N PRO A 168 12.24 9.23 22.13
CA PRO A 168 13.41 9.61 22.89
C PRO A 168 13.46 11.11 23.21
N TYR A 169 12.94 11.96 22.34
CA TYR A 169 12.89 13.41 22.58
C TYR A 169 11.84 13.82 23.61
N ILE A 170 10.81 12.98 23.82
CA ILE A 170 9.81 13.20 24.87
C ILE A 170 10.42 12.93 26.25
N VAL A 171 11.30 11.93 26.35
CA VAL A 171 11.87 11.47 27.61
C VAL A 171 13.18 12.21 27.96
N LEU A 172 13.98 12.55 26.96
CA LEU A 172 15.30 13.15 27.15
C LEU A 172 15.25 14.67 26.96
N SER A 173 15.89 15.38 27.87
CA SER A 173 15.98 16.87 27.83
C SER A 173 17.10 17.39 26.94
N ASN A 174 18.01 16.54 26.47
CA ASN A 174 19.14 16.94 25.61
C ASN A 174 18.88 16.46 24.17
N ALA A 175 18.85 17.40 23.21
CA ALA A 175 18.53 17.11 21.80
C ALA A 175 19.53 16.17 21.15
N TRP A 176 20.83 16.26 21.48
CA TRP A 176 21.85 15.38 20.91
C TRP A 176 21.70 13.93 21.41
N HIS A 177 21.47 13.74 22.70
CA HIS A 177 21.15 12.42 23.23
C HIS A 177 19.83 11.90 22.65
N GLY A 178 18.81 12.76 22.52
CA GLY A 178 17.56 12.45 21.83
C GLY A 178 17.79 11.94 20.42
N LEU A 179 18.64 12.60 19.63
CA LEU A 179 19.00 12.19 18.27
C LEU A 179 19.65 10.78 18.24
N LEU A 180 20.64 10.55 19.09
CA LEU A 180 21.36 9.26 19.10
C LEU A 180 20.43 8.10 19.46
N TRP A 181 19.60 8.27 20.48
CA TRP A 181 18.61 7.27 20.88
C TRP A 181 17.51 7.10 19.82
N SER A 182 17.01 8.20 19.25
CA SER A 182 16.05 8.17 18.15
C SER A 182 16.59 7.40 16.95
N ALA A 183 17.84 7.68 16.57
CA ALA A 183 18.49 6.94 15.49
C ALA A 183 18.59 5.43 15.80
N GLY A 184 19.02 5.07 17.01
CA GLY A 184 19.14 3.67 17.44
C GLY A 184 17.80 2.93 17.38
N VAL A 185 16.78 3.45 18.08
CA VAL A 185 15.48 2.76 18.16
C VAL A 185 14.75 2.73 16.81
N THR A 186 14.87 3.80 16.02
CA THR A 186 14.21 3.87 14.70
C THR A 186 14.88 2.94 13.69
N LEU A 187 16.20 2.86 13.65
CA LEU A 187 16.89 1.93 12.75
C LEU A 187 16.58 0.48 13.11
N VAL A 188 16.50 0.13 14.40
CA VAL A 188 16.06 -1.21 14.83
C VAL A 188 14.61 -1.46 14.42
N ALA A 189 13.71 -0.47 14.59
CA ALA A 189 12.32 -0.59 14.17
C ALA A 189 12.19 -0.75 12.66
N LEU A 190 12.92 0.03 11.86
CA LEU A 190 12.97 -0.08 10.39
C LEU A 190 13.51 -1.45 9.94
N GLY A 191 14.56 -1.94 10.61
CA GLY A 191 15.09 -3.27 10.34
C GLY A 191 14.09 -4.38 10.64
N GLY A 192 13.45 -4.33 11.80
CA GLY A 192 12.39 -5.25 12.20
C GLY A 192 11.18 -5.22 11.27
N PHE A 193 10.74 -4.01 10.91
CA PHE A 193 9.65 -3.81 9.96
C PHE A 193 9.99 -4.35 8.56
N GLY A 194 11.18 -4.02 8.02
CA GLY A 194 11.63 -4.53 6.74
C GLY A 194 11.77 -6.06 6.72
N TYR A 195 12.24 -6.64 7.83
CA TYR A 195 12.29 -8.09 8.00
C TYR A 195 10.90 -8.72 7.97
N MET A 196 9.96 -8.18 8.74
CA MET A 196 8.57 -8.68 8.80
C MET A 196 7.88 -8.56 7.43
N LYS A 197 7.99 -7.40 6.78
CA LYS A 197 7.45 -7.18 5.43
C LYS A 197 7.94 -8.26 4.46
N ALA A 198 9.24 -8.54 4.45
CA ALA A 198 9.84 -9.54 3.57
C ALA A 198 9.35 -10.96 3.85
N ARG A 199 9.05 -11.29 5.11
CA ARG A 199 8.44 -12.58 5.49
C ARG A 199 7.03 -12.75 4.90
N PHE A 200 6.25 -11.68 4.85
CA PHE A 200 4.92 -11.72 4.22
C PHE A 200 4.99 -11.77 2.69
N THR A 201 5.99 -11.15 2.07
CA THR A 201 6.15 -11.13 0.61
C THR A 201 7.01 -12.26 0.06
N GLY A 202 7.52 -13.17 0.91
CA GLY A 202 8.35 -14.30 0.48
C GLY A 202 9.73 -13.90 -0.05
N THR A 203 10.24 -12.70 0.28
CA THR A 203 11.54 -12.19 -0.17
C THR A 203 12.66 -12.39 0.87
N ALA A 204 13.92 -12.08 0.50
CA ALA A 204 15.07 -12.21 1.39
C ALA A 204 15.00 -11.22 2.56
N SER A 205 14.56 -11.68 3.73
CA SER A 205 14.24 -10.86 4.91
C SER A 205 15.38 -9.99 5.43
N LEU A 206 16.62 -10.51 5.45
CA LEU A 206 17.78 -9.73 5.91
C LEU A 206 18.17 -8.62 4.93
N ARG A 207 18.05 -8.85 3.63
CA ARG A 207 18.30 -7.82 2.62
C ARG A 207 17.24 -6.72 2.69
N ALA A 208 15.98 -7.07 2.87
CA ALA A 208 14.90 -6.08 3.04
C ALA A 208 15.08 -5.25 4.32
N ALA A 209 15.46 -5.90 5.42
CA ALA A 209 15.78 -5.21 6.67
C ALA A 209 16.91 -4.19 6.51
N SER A 210 18.03 -4.60 5.91
CA SER A 210 19.17 -3.69 5.66
C SER A 210 18.79 -2.54 4.73
N HIS A 211 17.97 -2.80 3.70
CA HIS A 211 17.53 -1.79 2.75
C HIS A 211 16.67 -0.70 3.41
N THR A 212 15.70 -1.08 4.24
CA THR A 212 14.87 -0.11 4.97
C THR A 212 15.68 0.71 5.98
N MET A 213 16.64 0.08 6.67
CA MET A 213 17.55 0.79 7.59
C MET A 213 18.41 1.83 6.85
N VAL A 214 18.99 1.46 5.71
CA VAL A 214 19.81 2.35 4.89
C VAL A 214 19.01 3.55 4.38
N ILE A 215 17.80 3.31 3.86
CA ILE A 215 16.92 4.40 3.39
C ILE A 215 16.58 5.36 4.53
N GLY A 216 16.18 4.85 5.69
CA GLY A 216 15.87 5.68 6.85
C GLY A 216 17.08 6.48 7.35
N ALA A 217 18.27 5.85 7.40
CA ALA A 217 19.51 6.52 7.78
C ALA A 217 19.89 7.63 6.79
N LEU A 218 19.72 7.39 5.48
CA LEU A 218 19.98 8.39 4.44
C LEU A 218 19.02 9.57 4.54
N ALA A 219 17.72 9.31 4.74
CA ALA A 219 16.71 10.35 4.89
C ALA A 219 17.00 11.25 6.10
N ALA A 220 17.28 10.65 7.27
CA ALA A 220 17.61 11.39 8.48
C ALA A 220 18.95 12.14 8.37
N GLY A 221 19.97 11.51 7.78
CA GLY A 221 21.27 12.13 7.56
C GLY A 221 21.19 13.33 6.61
N ALA A 222 20.46 13.20 5.51
CA ALA A 222 20.24 14.30 4.57
C ALA A 222 19.50 15.47 5.23
N ALA A 223 18.41 15.20 5.97
CA ALA A 223 17.65 16.22 6.68
C ALA A 223 18.53 16.95 7.74
N PHE A 224 19.33 16.18 8.50
CA PHE A 224 20.25 16.74 9.49
C PHE A 224 21.29 17.67 8.85
N VAL A 225 21.94 17.24 7.76
CA VAL A 225 22.97 18.04 7.07
C VAL A 225 22.38 19.31 6.48
N ILE A 226 21.23 19.20 5.79
CA ILE A 226 20.54 20.36 5.20
C ILE A 226 20.18 21.37 6.30
N ALA A 227 19.56 20.92 7.38
CA ALA A 227 19.17 21.81 8.48
C ALA A 227 20.38 22.49 9.12
N LYS A 228 21.49 21.75 9.32
CA LYS A 228 22.74 22.31 9.88
C LYS A 228 23.44 23.32 8.95
N MET A 229 23.22 23.22 7.63
CA MET A 229 23.77 24.18 6.66
C MET A 229 22.97 25.48 6.60
N ILE A 230 21.71 25.45 7.02
CA ILE A 230 20.79 26.61 6.96
C ILE A 230 20.78 27.37 8.30
N ALA A 231 20.98 26.65 9.41
CA ALA A 231 20.97 27.22 10.77
C ALA A 231 22.29 27.88 11.13
#